data_c6801cd98d9e119037f5cd2822fe9854
#
_entry.id   c6801cd98d9e119037f5cd2822fe9854
#
_cell.length_a   1.000
_cell.length_b   1.000
_cell.length_c   1.000
_cell.angle_alpha   90.00
_cell.angle_beta   90.00
_cell.angle_gamma   90.00
#
_symmetry.space_group_name_H-M   'P 1'
#
loop_
_entity.id
_entity.type
_entity.pdbx_description
1 polymer ?
#
loop_
_entity_poly.entity_id
_entity_poly.type
_entity_poly.pdbx_seq_one_letter_code
_entity_poly.pdbx_strand_id
1 'polypeptide(L)'
;HPELGMLSPVMFIPPAERYRLISKLDLFVFEEVCRTLARWKAEGRELLPISVNLSRQNMDTPNFLDDYRRLCKKYDVNPNLIEFELTETILFEDPQGIKCFIDEMHASGFQCSLDDFGTGFSALGLLNDLDVDAIKLDQSFFRGKNDTRRGRYIVESILRLAAQLHIRTVAEGIDELRQGEYLRQG
;
A
#
# COMPACT_ATOMS: atom_id res chain seq x y z
N HIS A 1 -22.66 8.11 -3.30
CA HIS A 1 -23.69 8.59 -2.37
C HIS A 1 -25.02 8.72 -3.09
N PRO A 2 -26.17 8.30 -2.50
CA PRO A 2 -27.45 8.29 -3.20
C PRO A 2 -27.88 9.67 -3.75
N GLU A 3 -27.58 10.73 -3.02
CA GLU A 3 -27.95 12.10 -3.41
C GLU A 3 -26.80 12.89 -4.07
N LEU A 4 -25.53 12.60 -3.67
CA LEU A 4 -24.36 13.36 -4.09
C LEU A 4 -23.58 12.67 -5.22
N GLY A 5 -23.98 11.48 -5.66
CA GLY A 5 -23.26 10.71 -6.67
C GLY A 5 -21.90 10.22 -6.22
N MET A 6 -20.93 10.19 -7.13
CA MET A 6 -19.54 9.79 -6.87
C MET A 6 -18.88 10.86 -6.00
N LEU A 7 -18.35 10.45 -4.84
CA LEU A 7 -17.58 11.32 -3.94
C LEU A 7 -16.09 10.99 -4.07
N SER A 8 -15.26 12.04 -4.16
CA SER A 8 -13.81 11.90 -4.09
C SER A 8 -13.39 11.48 -2.67
N PRO A 9 -12.38 10.59 -2.51
CA PRO A 9 -11.80 10.22 -1.22
C PRO A 9 -11.45 11.42 -0.33
N VAL A 10 -10.94 12.50 -0.90
CA VAL A 10 -10.62 13.76 -0.20
C VAL A 10 -11.83 14.36 0.53
N MET A 11 -13.06 14.04 0.11
CA MET A 11 -14.27 14.56 0.73
C MET A 11 -14.74 13.73 1.92
N PHE A 12 -14.48 12.43 1.96
CA PHE A 12 -15.02 11.54 3.01
C PHE A 12 -13.96 10.92 3.92
N ILE A 13 -12.71 10.78 3.47
CA ILE A 13 -11.63 10.24 4.31
C ILE A 13 -11.39 11.12 5.55
N PRO A 14 -11.14 12.46 5.44
CA PRO A 14 -10.88 13.28 6.62
C PRO A 14 -12.02 13.28 7.65
N PRO A 15 -13.30 13.38 7.26
CA PRO A 15 -14.41 13.17 8.19
C PRO A 15 -14.41 11.78 8.83
N ALA A 16 -14.15 10.71 8.07
CA ALA A 16 -14.12 9.35 8.58
C ALA A 16 -13.03 9.17 9.64
N GLU A 17 -11.85 9.74 9.42
CA GLU A 17 -10.75 9.77 10.40
C GLU A 17 -11.14 10.55 11.65
N ARG A 18 -11.65 11.77 11.47
CA ARG A 18 -12.07 12.65 12.59
C ARG A 18 -13.09 11.99 13.50
N TYR A 19 -14.04 11.24 12.95
CA TYR A 19 -15.09 10.55 13.71
C TYR A 19 -14.74 9.11 14.05
N ARG A 20 -13.49 8.67 13.82
CA ARG A 20 -13.02 7.29 14.05
C ARG A 20 -13.85 6.23 13.33
N LEU A 21 -14.30 6.55 12.13
CA LEU A 21 -15.06 5.65 11.27
C LEU A 21 -14.17 4.98 10.20
N ILE A 22 -12.95 5.45 10.05
CA ILE A 22 -12.04 5.00 8.98
C ILE A 22 -11.75 3.49 9.12
N SER A 23 -11.52 2.97 10.33
CA SER A 23 -11.27 1.53 10.53
C SER A 23 -12.45 0.66 10.10
N LYS A 24 -13.68 1.17 10.19
CA LYS A 24 -14.86 0.47 9.67
C LYS A 24 -14.91 0.48 8.15
N LEU A 25 -14.47 1.58 7.55
CA LEU A 25 -14.36 1.70 6.10
C LEU A 25 -13.28 0.76 5.57
N ASP A 26 -12.10 0.73 6.20
CA ASP A 26 -10.99 -0.14 5.82
C ASP A 26 -11.44 -1.62 5.88
N LEU A 27 -12.11 -2.01 6.97
CA LEU A 27 -12.63 -3.37 7.12
C LEU A 27 -13.71 -3.71 6.08
N PHE A 28 -14.57 -2.75 5.74
CA PHE A 28 -15.57 -2.91 4.68
C PHE A 28 -14.90 -3.12 3.31
N VAL A 29 -13.91 -2.28 2.96
CA VAL A 29 -13.16 -2.41 1.71
C VAL A 29 -12.44 -3.76 1.65
N PHE A 30 -11.81 -4.17 2.76
CA PHE A 30 -11.15 -5.46 2.87
C PHE A 30 -12.13 -6.63 2.66
N GLU A 31 -13.34 -6.57 3.25
CA GLU A 31 -14.36 -7.60 3.02
C GLU A 31 -14.78 -7.67 1.55
N GLU A 32 -14.91 -6.54 0.86
CA GLU A 32 -15.22 -6.52 -0.58
C GLU A 32 -14.07 -7.12 -1.43
N VAL A 33 -12.82 -6.91 -1.03
CA VAL A 33 -11.65 -7.58 -1.65
C VAL A 33 -11.73 -9.09 -1.44
N CYS A 34 -12.00 -9.56 -0.21
CA CYS A 34 -12.18 -10.98 0.06
C CYS A 34 -13.32 -11.60 -0.77
N ARG A 35 -14.45 -10.92 -0.90
CA ARG A 35 -15.57 -11.35 -1.75
C ARG A 35 -15.17 -11.45 -3.22
N THR A 36 -14.37 -10.48 -3.68
CA THR A 36 -13.91 -10.44 -5.07
C THR A 36 -12.96 -11.59 -5.37
N LEU A 37 -11.98 -11.86 -4.50
CA LEU A 37 -11.06 -12.98 -4.63
C LEU A 37 -11.79 -14.33 -4.56
N ALA A 38 -12.74 -14.48 -3.65
CA ALA A 38 -13.56 -15.69 -3.55
C ALA A 38 -14.39 -15.92 -4.83
N ARG A 39 -14.96 -14.87 -5.42
CA ARG A 39 -15.68 -14.93 -6.69
C ARG A 39 -14.74 -15.32 -7.83
N TRP A 40 -13.57 -14.72 -7.97
CA TRP A 40 -12.60 -15.09 -9.00
C TRP A 40 -12.16 -16.55 -8.87
N LYS A 41 -11.95 -17.02 -7.64
CA LYS A 41 -11.66 -18.43 -7.35
C LYS A 41 -12.77 -19.35 -7.83
N ALA A 42 -14.03 -19.02 -7.52
CA ALA A 42 -15.20 -19.79 -7.95
C ALA A 42 -15.38 -19.79 -9.47
N GLU A 43 -15.01 -18.72 -10.15
CA GLU A 43 -15.03 -18.57 -11.61
C GLU A 43 -13.81 -19.25 -12.29
N GLY A 44 -12.87 -19.83 -11.53
CA GLY A 44 -11.66 -20.46 -12.07
C GLY A 44 -10.68 -19.47 -12.69
N ARG A 45 -10.75 -18.20 -12.31
CA ARG A 45 -9.81 -17.16 -12.77
C ARG A 45 -8.48 -17.27 -12.03
N GLU A 46 -7.43 -16.79 -12.66
CA GLU A 46 -6.18 -16.53 -11.99
C GLU A 46 -6.38 -15.50 -10.88
N LEU A 47 -5.89 -15.84 -9.68
CA LEU A 47 -5.96 -14.94 -8.53
C LEU A 47 -4.74 -14.01 -8.54
N LEU A 48 -5.00 -12.72 -8.57
CA LEU A 48 -3.98 -11.68 -8.50
C LEU A 48 -3.99 -11.06 -7.10
N PRO A 49 -2.83 -10.67 -6.55
CA PRO A 49 -2.78 -9.89 -5.32
C PRO A 49 -3.54 -8.58 -5.48
N ILE A 50 -4.22 -8.15 -4.42
CA ILE A 50 -4.94 -6.88 -4.35
C ILE A 50 -4.41 -6.08 -3.18
N SER A 51 -4.02 -4.84 -3.46
CA SER A 51 -3.60 -3.89 -2.44
C SER A 51 -4.80 -3.18 -1.83
N VAL A 52 -4.73 -2.92 -0.53
CA VAL A 52 -5.74 -2.17 0.22
C VAL A 52 -5.07 -1.15 1.14
N ASN A 53 -5.55 0.07 1.09
CA ASN A 53 -5.09 1.10 2.01
C ASN A 53 -5.46 0.75 3.45
N LEU A 54 -4.54 1.00 4.37
CA LEU A 54 -4.76 0.81 5.79
C LEU A 54 -4.50 2.10 6.55
N SER A 55 -5.54 2.61 7.21
CA SER A 55 -5.41 3.80 8.03
C SER A 55 -4.59 3.54 9.28
N ARG A 56 -3.77 4.51 9.66
CA ARG A 56 -3.01 4.51 10.90
C ARG A 56 -3.84 4.21 12.15
N GLN A 57 -5.09 4.66 12.18
CA GLN A 57 -5.96 4.44 13.35
C GLN A 57 -6.16 2.97 13.69
N ASN A 58 -5.92 2.05 12.74
CA ASN A 58 -5.96 0.62 13.00
C ASN A 58 -4.81 0.16 13.90
N MET A 59 -3.65 0.83 13.85
CA MET A 59 -2.48 0.50 14.66
C MET A 59 -2.72 0.71 16.16
N ASP A 60 -3.61 1.67 16.50
CA ASP A 60 -3.98 1.96 17.88
C ASP A 60 -5.01 0.95 18.44
N THR A 61 -5.50 0.03 17.61
CA THR A 61 -6.54 -0.95 17.97
C THR A 61 -5.88 -2.28 18.33
N PRO A 62 -5.96 -2.74 19.59
CA PRO A 62 -5.44 -4.05 19.96
C PRO A 62 -6.07 -5.16 19.14
N ASN A 63 -5.24 -6.10 18.68
CA ASN A 63 -5.67 -7.27 17.90
C ASN A 63 -6.47 -6.91 16.62
N PHE A 64 -6.18 -5.74 16.02
CA PHE A 64 -6.90 -5.28 14.83
C PHE A 64 -6.91 -6.31 13.69
N LEU A 65 -5.82 -7.08 13.51
CA LEU A 65 -5.70 -8.12 12.49
C LEU A 65 -6.66 -9.30 12.67
N ASP A 66 -7.25 -9.48 13.84
CA ASP A 66 -8.17 -10.61 14.07
C ASP A 66 -9.43 -10.53 13.20
N ASP A 67 -9.93 -9.32 12.97
CA ASP A 67 -11.08 -9.11 12.07
C ASP A 67 -10.71 -9.44 10.63
N TYR A 68 -9.53 -9.04 10.18
CA TYR A 68 -9.01 -9.31 8.84
C TYR A 68 -8.75 -10.80 8.64
N ARG A 69 -8.12 -11.48 9.62
CA ARG A 69 -7.92 -12.94 9.61
C ARG A 69 -9.26 -13.70 9.55
N ARG A 70 -10.28 -13.24 10.31
CA ARG A 70 -11.62 -13.82 10.28
C ARG A 70 -12.28 -13.68 8.90
N LEU A 71 -12.11 -12.55 8.23
CA LEU A 71 -12.64 -12.34 6.88
C LEU A 71 -11.93 -13.25 5.87
N CYS A 72 -10.61 -13.36 5.89
CA CYS A 72 -9.88 -14.31 5.04
C CYS A 72 -10.39 -15.74 5.23
N LYS A 73 -10.56 -16.17 6.49
CA LYS A 73 -11.11 -17.51 6.79
C LYS A 73 -12.56 -17.67 6.32
N LYS A 74 -13.40 -16.64 6.50
CA LYS A 74 -14.82 -16.66 6.09
C LYS A 74 -14.98 -16.86 4.57
N TYR A 75 -14.10 -16.25 3.78
CA TYR A 75 -14.17 -16.25 2.33
C TYR A 75 -13.20 -17.25 1.68
N ASP A 76 -12.45 -18.02 2.47
CA ASP A 76 -11.43 -18.98 2.01
C ASP A 76 -10.40 -18.31 1.07
N VAL A 77 -9.90 -17.15 1.49
CA VAL A 77 -8.89 -16.34 0.80
C VAL A 77 -7.53 -16.53 1.47
N ASN A 78 -6.50 -16.77 0.67
CA ASN A 78 -5.12 -16.80 1.15
C ASN A 78 -4.66 -15.37 1.46
N PRO A 79 -4.23 -15.05 2.71
CA PRO A 79 -3.73 -13.72 3.07
C PRO A 79 -2.62 -13.18 2.16
N ASN A 80 -1.77 -14.03 1.59
CA ASN A 80 -0.72 -13.63 0.65
C ASN A 80 -1.23 -12.96 -0.64
N LEU A 81 -2.53 -13.01 -0.90
CA LEU A 81 -3.18 -12.30 -2.00
C LEU A 81 -3.63 -10.90 -1.62
N ILE A 82 -3.31 -10.46 -0.40
CA ILE A 82 -3.70 -9.13 0.08
C ILE A 82 -2.46 -8.41 0.60
N GLU A 83 -2.24 -7.20 0.07
CA GLU A 83 -1.15 -6.32 0.41
C GLU A 83 -1.72 -5.08 1.10
N PHE A 84 -1.29 -4.79 2.32
CA PHE A 84 -1.65 -3.56 3.01
C PHE A 84 -0.72 -2.42 2.59
N GLU A 85 -1.31 -1.29 2.20
CA GLU A 85 -0.61 -0.07 1.83
C GLU A 85 -0.56 0.89 3.02
N LEU A 86 0.65 1.24 3.43
CA LEU A 86 0.93 2.20 4.49
C LEU A 86 1.57 3.45 3.86
N THR A 87 1.07 4.63 4.16
CA THR A 87 1.69 5.87 3.68
C THR A 87 3.03 6.14 4.35
N GLU A 88 3.99 6.73 3.62
CA GLU A 88 5.33 7.08 4.14
C GLU A 88 5.25 7.89 5.45
N THR A 89 4.25 8.74 5.60
CA THR A 89 4.08 9.63 6.75
C THR A 89 3.96 8.87 8.08
N ILE A 90 3.38 7.67 8.05
CA ILE A 90 3.18 6.83 9.24
C ILE A 90 4.54 6.43 9.86
N LEU A 91 5.57 6.24 9.03
CA LEU A 91 6.88 5.73 9.46
C LEU A 91 7.64 6.66 10.41
N PHE A 92 7.34 7.96 10.36
CA PHE A 92 8.07 8.96 11.13
C PHE A 92 7.55 9.16 12.54
N GLU A 93 6.34 8.71 12.83
CA GLU A 93 5.70 8.99 14.11
C GLU A 93 6.07 7.97 15.19
N ASP A 94 6.14 6.69 14.84
CA ASP A 94 6.55 5.60 15.75
C ASP A 94 7.26 4.47 14.97
N PRO A 95 8.55 4.60 14.66
CA PRO A 95 9.27 3.58 13.87
C PRO A 95 9.27 2.18 14.51
N GLN A 96 9.31 2.11 15.85
CA GLN A 96 9.33 0.83 16.55
C GLN A 96 7.96 0.16 16.54
N GLY A 97 6.90 0.92 16.75
CA GLY A 97 5.52 0.41 16.65
C GLY A 97 5.19 -0.07 15.25
N ILE A 98 5.63 0.67 14.22
CA ILE A 98 5.49 0.27 12.81
C ILE A 98 6.19 -1.07 12.52
N LYS A 99 7.42 -1.25 13.01
CA LYS A 99 8.13 -2.51 12.82
C LYS A 99 7.33 -3.67 13.39
N CYS A 100 6.90 -3.59 14.65
CA CYS A 100 6.08 -4.62 15.28
C CYS A 100 4.79 -4.89 14.50
N PHE A 101 4.19 -3.83 13.95
CA PHE A 101 2.97 -3.90 13.17
C PHE A 101 3.16 -4.66 11.84
N ILE A 102 4.25 -4.37 11.10
CA ILE A 102 4.62 -5.09 9.88
C ILE A 102 4.93 -6.56 10.19
N ASP A 103 5.70 -6.82 11.25
CA ASP A 103 6.02 -8.18 11.70
C ASP A 103 4.74 -8.99 12.00
N GLU A 104 3.71 -8.36 12.61
CA GLU A 104 2.42 -9.01 12.88
C GLU A 104 1.60 -9.27 11.61
N MET A 105 1.65 -8.35 10.62
CA MET A 105 1.06 -8.57 9.29
C MET A 105 1.68 -9.79 8.61
N HIS A 106 3.01 -9.87 8.57
CA HIS A 106 3.74 -10.99 7.98
C HIS A 106 3.46 -12.31 8.71
N ALA A 107 3.44 -12.29 10.05
CA ALA A 107 3.06 -13.46 10.84
C ALA A 107 1.62 -13.94 10.54
N SER A 108 0.77 -13.06 10.01
CA SER A 108 -0.59 -13.37 9.56
C SER A 108 -0.67 -13.79 8.10
N GLY A 109 0.46 -13.73 7.37
CA GLY A 109 0.57 -14.08 5.96
C GLY A 109 0.19 -12.96 5.00
N PHE A 110 -0.06 -11.74 5.47
CA PHE A 110 -0.29 -10.56 4.63
C PHE A 110 1.01 -9.99 4.11
N GLN A 111 0.92 -9.25 3.01
CA GLN A 111 2.02 -8.44 2.48
C GLN A 111 1.83 -6.97 2.90
N CYS A 112 2.93 -6.22 2.92
CA CYS A 112 2.93 -4.80 3.27
C CYS A 112 3.71 -3.99 2.24
N SER A 113 3.16 -2.88 1.79
CA SER A 113 3.85 -1.92 0.92
C SER A 113 3.82 -0.51 1.50
N LEU A 114 4.83 0.27 1.12
CA LEU A 114 4.88 1.71 1.40
C LEU A 114 4.35 2.48 0.21
N ASP A 115 3.31 3.26 0.46
CA ASP A 115 2.69 4.13 -0.53
C ASP A 115 3.26 5.56 -0.48
N ASP A 116 3.12 6.30 -1.60
CA ASP A 116 3.63 7.67 -1.76
C ASP A 116 5.13 7.83 -1.45
N PHE A 117 5.94 6.77 -1.66
CA PHE A 117 7.35 6.77 -1.31
C PHE A 117 8.12 7.87 -2.02
N GLY A 118 8.84 8.68 -1.24
CA GLY A 118 9.68 9.78 -1.72
C GLY A 118 8.98 11.14 -1.82
N THR A 119 7.74 11.25 -1.38
CA THR A 119 7.03 12.55 -1.30
C THR A 119 7.37 13.31 -0.03
N GLY A 120 7.90 12.64 0.99
CA GLY A 120 8.24 13.18 2.30
C GLY A 120 9.73 13.26 2.59
N PHE A 121 10.08 13.34 3.87
CA PHE A 121 11.46 13.35 4.34
C PHE A 121 11.98 11.91 4.39
N SER A 122 12.69 11.53 3.35
CA SER A 122 13.65 10.41 3.25
C SER A 122 13.38 9.18 4.13
N ALA A 123 12.39 8.37 3.77
CA ALA A 123 12.19 7.04 4.36
C ALA A 123 13.30 6.03 4.01
N LEU A 124 14.32 6.42 3.22
CA LEU A 124 15.43 5.53 2.84
C LEU A 124 16.15 4.92 4.05
N GLY A 125 16.31 5.70 5.14
CA GLY A 125 16.91 5.19 6.37
C GLY A 125 16.04 4.14 7.06
N LEU A 126 14.74 4.22 6.92
CA LEU A 126 13.78 3.30 7.54
C LEU A 126 13.68 1.97 6.78
N LEU A 127 14.00 1.94 5.47
CA LEU A 127 14.05 0.68 4.71
C LEU A 127 15.10 -0.31 5.24
N ASN A 128 16.10 0.17 6.00
CA ASN A 128 17.05 -0.72 6.67
C ASN A 128 16.42 -1.50 7.83
N ASP A 129 15.41 -0.95 8.46
CA ASP A 129 14.84 -1.48 9.71
C ASP A 129 13.44 -2.11 9.51
N LEU A 130 12.81 -1.85 8.36
CA LEU A 130 11.47 -2.31 8.01
C LEU A 130 11.51 -3.36 6.90
N ASP A 131 10.94 -4.51 7.18
CA ASP A 131 10.79 -5.61 6.22
C ASP A 131 9.50 -5.42 5.40
N VAL A 132 9.55 -4.50 4.43
CA VAL A 132 8.41 -4.24 3.53
C VAL A 132 8.55 -5.02 2.23
N ASP A 133 7.44 -5.52 1.68
CA ASP A 133 7.43 -6.32 0.45
C ASP A 133 7.55 -5.47 -0.81
N ALA A 134 7.03 -4.23 -0.76
CA ALA A 134 7.05 -3.32 -1.90
C ALA A 134 7.15 -1.86 -1.49
N ILE A 135 7.66 -1.02 -2.41
CA ILE A 135 7.54 0.43 -2.37
C ILE A 135 6.85 0.92 -3.63
N LYS A 136 5.93 1.88 -3.47
CA LYS A 136 5.17 2.50 -4.55
C LYS A 136 5.71 3.91 -4.76
N LEU A 137 6.34 4.14 -5.91
CA LEU A 137 6.91 5.43 -6.28
C LEU A 137 5.79 6.34 -6.77
N ASP A 138 5.59 7.45 -6.07
CA ASP A 138 4.58 8.44 -6.43
C ASP A 138 4.80 9.04 -7.82
N GLN A 139 3.71 9.40 -8.48
CA GLN A 139 3.70 10.02 -9.81
C GLN A 139 4.57 11.29 -9.91
N SER A 140 4.82 11.99 -8.80
CA SER A 140 5.64 13.21 -8.79
C SER A 140 7.08 12.97 -9.24
N PHE A 141 7.60 11.75 -9.12
CA PHE A 141 8.90 11.38 -9.66
C PHE A 141 8.96 11.43 -11.19
N PHE A 142 7.83 11.23 -11.84
CA PHE A 142 7.73 11.06 -13.30
C PHE A 142 7.09 12.25 -14.01
N ARG A 143 6.66 13.28 -13.25
CA ARG A 143 5.93 14.44 -13.78
C ARG A 143 6.58 15.79 -13.44
N GLY A 144 6.34 16.76 -14.31
CA GLY A 144 6.65 18.16 -14.05
C GLY A 144 8.13 18.46 -13.88
N LYS A 145 8.48 19.15 -12.79
CA LYS A 145 9.86 19.59 -12.51
C LYS A 145 10.82 18.43 -12.22
N ASN A 146 10.33 17.26 -11.93
CA ASN A 146 11.14 16.08 -11.60
C ASN A 146 11.44 15.20 -12.83
N ASP A 147 10.75 15.38 -13.96
CA ASP A 147 11.12 14.73 -15.23
C ASP A 147 12.35 15.38 -15.86
N THR A 148 13.44 15.30 -15.13
CA THR A 148 14.76 15.82 -15.49
C THR A 148 15.78 14.68 -15.47
N ARG A 149 16.93 14.91 -16.10
CA ARG A 149 18.05 13.96 -16.02
C ARG A 149 18.44 13.64 -14.56
N ARG A 150 18.40 14.64 -13.69
CA ARG A 150 18.69 14.47 -12.24
C ARG A 150 17.61 13.64 -11.56
N GLY A 151 16.33 13.90 -11.86
CA GLY A 151 15.20 13.11 -11.33
C GLY A 151 15.32 11.64 -11.73
N ARG A 152 15.68 11.34 -12.99
CA ARG A 152 15.89 9.97 -13.47
C ARG A 152 17.01 9.26 -12.70
N TYR A 153 18.13 9.92 -12.44
CA TYR A 153 19.20 9.32 -11.61
C TYR A 153 18.75 8.99 -10.19
N ILE A 154 17.85 9.81 -9.60
CA ILE A 154 17.27 9.52 -8.28
C ILE A 154 16.42 8.26 -8.36
N VAL A 155 15.51 8.17 -9.33
CA VAL A 155 14.66 6.99 -9.53
C VAL A 155 15.51 5.74 -9.75
N GLU A 156 16.50 5.77 -10.65
CA GLU A 156 17.43 4.66 -10.89
C GLU A 156 18.13 4.20 -9.60
N SER A 157 18.54 5.17 -8.77
CA SER A 157 19.20 4.86 -7.49
C SER A 157 18.26 4.16 -6.51
N ILE A 158 16.98 4.61 -6.45
CA ILE A 158 15.95 3.99 -5.62
C ILE A 158 15.64 2.58 -6.12
N LEU A 159 15.43 2.39 -7.43
CA LEU A 159 15.17 1.07 -8.03
C LEU A 159 16.30 0.09 -7.73
N ARG A 160 17.55 0.52 -7.88
CA ARG A 160 18.73 -0.30 -7.59
C ARG A 160 18.81 -0.67 -6.12
N LEU A 161 18.53 0.28 -5.21
CA LEU A 161 18.52 0.02 -3.77
C LEU A 161 17.42 -0.99 -3.41
N ALA A 162 16.19 -0.80 -3.90
CA ALA A 162 15.09 -1.70 -3.67
C ALA A 162 15.41 -3.13 -4.16
N ALA A 163 16.00 -3.26 -5.36
CA ALA A 163 16.43 -4.55 -5.88
C ALA A 163 17.48 -5.22 -4.99
N GLN A 164 18.45 -4.48 -4.43
CA GLN A 164 19.46 -5.01 -3.50
C GLN A 164 18.85 -5.46 -2.17
N LEU A 165 17.78 -4.80 -1.74
CA LEU A 165 17.04 -5.14 -0.52
C LEU A 165 15.95 -6.20 -0.78
N HIS A 166 15.78 -6.68 -2.02
CA HIS A 166 14.73 -7.61 -2.44
C HIS A 166 13.32 -7.06 -2.26
N ILE A 167 13.16 -5.74 -2.28
CA ILE A 167 11.88 -5.04 -2.21
C ILE A 167 11.34 -4.83 -3.62
N ARG A 168 10.09 -5.20 -3.88
CA ARG A 168 9.41 -4.92 -5.15
C ARG A 168 9.18 -3.41 -5.31
N THR A 169 9.20 -2.93 -6.54
CA THR A 169 8.89 -1.54 -6.85
C THR A 169 7.68 -1.43 -7.76
N VAL A 170 6.80 -0.50 -7.45
CA VAL A 170 5.64 -0.14 -8.27
C VAL A 170 5.74 1.34 -8.61
N ALA A 171 5.65 1.70 -9.87
CA ALA A 171 5.63 3.10 -10.31
C ALA A 171 4.19 3.52 -10.59
N GLU A 172 3.71 4.54 -9.91
CA GLU A 172 2.36 5.03 -10.07
C GLU A 172 2.23 6.19 -11.05
N GLY A 173 1.04 6.35 -11.62
CA GLY A 173 0.73 7.47 -12.51
C GLY A 173 1.53 7.52 -13.80
N ILE A 174 1.97 6.36 -14.32
CA ILE A 174 2.67 6.23 -15.59
C ILE A 174 1.65 6.27 -16.73
N ASP A 175 1.63 7.38 -17.46
CA ASP A 175 0.69 7.63 -18.56
C ASP A 175 1.37 7.54 -19.93
N GLU A 176 2.70 7.64 -20.00
CA GLU A 176 3.45 7.65 -21.25
C GLU A 176 4.25 6.36 -21.43
N LEU A 177 4.22 5.80 -22.65
CA LEU A 177 5.01 4.60 -22.99
C LEU A 177 6.49 4.77 -22.71
N ARG A 178 7.05 5.97 -22.96
CA ARG A 178 8.47 6.29 -22.71
C ARG A 178 8.87 6.13 -21.23
N GLN A 179 7.97 6.48 -20.31
CA GLN A 179 8.21 6.32 -18.87
C GLN A 179 8.26 4.83 -18.50
N GLY A 180 7.33 4.03 -19.05
CA GLY A 180 7.32 2.59 -18.83
C GLY A 180 8.54 1.86 -19.44
N GLU A 181 9.00 2.27 -20.64
CA GLU A 181 10.20 1.72 -21.25
C GLU A 181 11.46 2.03 -20.43
N TYR A 182 11.56 3.25 -19.91
CA TYR A 182 12.66 3.67 -19.05
C TYR A 182 12.74 2.84 -17.76
N LEU A 183 11.61 2.62 -17.09
CA LEU A 183 11.54 1.85 -15.85
C LEU A 183 11.87 0.35 -16.01
N ARG A 184 11.68 -0.21 -17.21
CA ARG A 184 12.00 -1.62 -17.50
C ARG A 184 13.50 -1.85 -17.78
N GLN A 185 14.27 -0.81 -18.02
CA GLN A 185 15.70 -0.89 -18.35
C GLN A 185 16.61 -0.71 -17.12
N GLY A 186 16.10 -0.23 -16.02
CA GLY A 186 16.81 -0.01 -14.75
C GLY A 186 16.54 -1.13 -13.77
#